data_70c6d576c01be473de027e44d1ca7891
#
_entry.id   70c6d576c01be473de027e44d1ca7891
#
_cell.length_a   1.000
_cell.length_b   1.000
_cell.length_c   1.000
_cell.angle_alpha   90.00
_cell.angle_beta   90.00
_cell.angle_gamma   90.00
#
_symmetry.space_group_name_H-M   'P 1'
#
loop_
_entity.id
_entity.type
_entity.pdbx_description
1 polymer ?
#
loop_
_entity_poly.entity_id
_entity_poly.type
_entity_poly.pdbx_seq_one_letter_code
_entity_poly.pdbx_strand_id
1 'polypeptide(L)'
;GELVEEGTLFVIDGEQHGYVEKSKKDSCYFAYSDGEPFFWIGINLCFPTAYEISSGSEFALSGNVAYLGLRQYESWMKKCAKHGVNIVRIWLGHEYWSPDTENTYELDSVKLSKIDKLVDLAKKHSLKLKLTVEQFRYFDHDKKSVFNKHLCHCGVPCESIRKWLSNEDYIEAWMYKIGELAKRYSGDTTVAMIELWNEMNAVGGEADLIMEWNKRILPRVKALFPHQLVTNSLGSLDSEGIAKFYKDFCWDDTDALQIHRYLDQGAPYKICGDNLIPSIKEAFSFMRTKERPMLLAETGAVNNCHSSEFKYYSADDRGIIFVDCVYTPLFVKSAGCGNIWHWDRRYVESKNLYKYFKPLRKLVDGVDFTSEAFEHLDLSTDKAHILLLRGRKTTLGFVRNKSDNWMKTLRDMREPEPIDVHIQTSGKGINIIPIWKYDTDAFTFLADGVTIKGLRYGFLFKYES
;
A
#
# COMPACT_ATOMS: atom_id res chain seq x y z
N GLY A 1 -27.89 -34.88 -28.82
CA GLY A 1 -28.69 -34.32 -27.73
C GLY A 1 -27.81 -33.48 -26.84
N GLU A 2 -28.03 -32.17 -26.77
CA GLU A 2 -27.39 -31.29 -25.81
C GLU A 2 -27.92 -31.62 -24.39
N LEU A 3 -27.01 -31.90 -23.48
CA LEU A 3 -27.35 -31.96 -22.07
C LEU A 3 -27.46 -30.50 -21.57
N VAL A 4 -28.68 -30.07 -21.27
CA VAL A 4 -28.94 -28.84 -20.52
C VAL A 4 -29.04 -29.26 -19.09
N GLU A 5 -28.06 -28.87 -18.24
CA GLU A 5 -28.19 -28.96 -16.79
C GLU A 5 -29.11 -27.83 -16.33
N GLU A 6 -30.31 -28.18 -15.88
CA GLU A 6 -31.17 -27.25 -15.13
C GLU A 6 -30.69 -27.15 -13.70
N GLY A 7 -30.17 -25.97 -13.32
CA GLY A 7 -29.81 -25.63 -11.96
C GLY A 7 -30.71 -24.52 -11.41
N THR A 8 -31.06 -24.56 -10.13
CA THR A 8 -31.74 -23.45 -9.46
C THR A 8 -30.71 -22.47 -8.94
N LEU A 9 -30.71 -21.25 -9.48
CA LEU A 9 -29.89 -20.16 -8.98
C LEU A 9 -30.62 -19.48 -7.79
N PHE A 10 -30.07 -19.59 -6.62
CA PHE A 10 -30.54 -18.81 -5.47
C PHE A 10 -29.79 -17.48 -5.45
N VAL A 11 -30.46 -16.38 -5.73
CA VAL A 11 -29.96 -15.05 -5.48
C VAL A 11 -30.19 -14.77 -3.98
N ILE A 12 -29.11 -14.76 -3.23
CA ILE A 12 -29.13 -14.30 -1.83
C ILE A 12 -28.80 -12.84 -1.88
N ASP A 13 -29.66 -11.97 -1.37
CA ASP A 13 -29.31 -10.58 -1.06
C ASP A 13 -28.24 -10.59 0.03
N GLY A 14 -27.00 -10.49 -0.38
CA GLY A 14 -25.83 -10.37 0.49
C GLY A 14 -25.25 -8.98 0.36
N GLU A 15 -24.67 -8.47 1.43
CA GLU A 15 -23.95 -7.19 1.49
C GLU A 15 -22.63 -7.21 0.65
N GLN A 16 -22.69 -7.63 -0.63
CA GLN A 16 -21.53 -7.66 -1.49
C GLN A 16 -21.60 -6.47 -2.46
N HIS A 17 -20.76 -5.49 -2.20
CA HIS A 17 -20.70 -4.23 -2.97
C HIS A 17 -20.08 -4.34 -4.38
N GLY A 18 -19.76 -5.53 -4.88
CA GLY A 18 -19.18 -5.72 -6.20
C GLY A 18 -17.70 -5.35 -6.29
N TYR A 19 -17.27 -4.83 -7.45
CA TYR A 19 -15.88 -4.48 -7.72
C TYR A 19 -15.50 -3.13 -7.10
N VAL A 20 -14.24 -2.96 -6.73
CA VAL A 20 -13.67 -1.66 -6.38
C VAL A 20 -13.24 -0.97 -7.66
N GLU A 21 -13.74 0.25 -7.89
CA GLU A 21 -13.44 1.04 -9.08
C GLU A 21 -13.09 2.49 -8.72
N LYS A 22 -12.60 3.26 -9.67
CA LYS A 22 -12.45 4.71 -9.52
C LYS A 22 -13.85 5.33 -9.41
N SER A 23 -14.07 6.18 -8.39
CA SER A 23 -15.37 6.79 -8.16
C SER A 23 -15.78 7.67 -9.33
N LYS A 24 -17.07 7.58 -9.73
CA LYS A 24 -17.70 8.45 -10.74
C LYS A 24 -18.05 9.83 -10.18
N LYS A 25 -18.15 9.97 -8.85
CA LYS A 25 -18.47 11.25 -8.18
C LYS A 25 -17.23 12.11 -7.94
N ASP A 26 -16.14 11.49 -7.48
CA ASP A 26 -14.83 12.12 -7.30
C ASP A 26 -13.74 11.14 -7.71
N SER A 27 -13.12 11.38 -8.84
CA SER A 27 -12.11 10.50 -9.44
C SER A 27 -10.83 10.36 -8.60
N CYS A 28 -10.65 11.15 -7.55
CA CYS A 28 -9.54 11.03 -6.61
C CYS A 28 -9.72 9.93 -5.56
N TYR A 29 -10.90 9.31 -5.49
CA TYR A 29 -11.23 8.27 -4.53
C TYR A 29 -11.78 7.02 -5.21
N PHE A 30 -11.89 5.95 -4.43
CA PHE A 30 -12.49 4.69 -4.86
C PHE A 30 -13.93 4.57 -4.38
N ALA A 31 -14.70 3.79 -5.12
CA ALA A 31 -16.02 3.32 -4.74
C ALA A 31 -16.20 1.87 -5.16
N TYR A 32 -17.18 1.20 -4.62
CA TYR A 32 -17.66 -0.04 -5.19
C TYR A 32 -18.52 0.21 -6.44
N SER A 33 -18.73 -0.80 -7.26
CA SER A 33 -19.51 -0.70 -8.49
C SER A 33 -20.99 -0.36 -8.26
N ASP A 34 -21.53 -0.57 -7.05
CA ASP A 34 -22.86 -0.12 -6.60
C ASP A 34 -22.88 1.35 -6.15
N GLY A 35 -21.72 2.02 -6.10
CA GLY A 35 -21.57 3.42 -5.72
C GLY A 35 -21.24 3.67 -4.26
N GLU A 36 -21.19 2.64 -3.42
CA GLU A 36 -20.77 2.78 -2.02
C GLU A 36 -19.29 3.17 -1.92
N PRO A 37 -18.91 4.11 -1.03
CA PRO A 37 -17.54 4.55 -0.91
C PRO A 37 -16.59 3.45 -0.44
N PHE A 38 -15.41 3.37 -1.05
CA PHE A 38 -14.34 2.49 -0.61
C PHE A 38 -13.11 3.31 -0.23
N PHE A 39 -12.86 3.47 1.08
CA PHE A 39 -11.61 4.04 1.55
C PHE A 39 -10.58 2.93 1.79
N TRP A 40 -9.44 3.01 1.11
CA TRP A 40 -8.41 1.97 1.12
C TRP A 40 -7.65 1.96 2.46
N ILE A 41 -7.96 1.01 3.34
CA ILE A 41 -7.16 0.73 4.54
C ILE A 41 -6.35 -0.52 4.26
N GLY A 42 -5.14 -0.33 3.77
CA GLY A 42 -4.30 -1.40 3.23
C GLY A 42 -3.02 -1.64 4.01
N ILE A 43 -2.45 -2.83 3.78
CA ILE A 43 -1.14 -3.23 4.28
C ILE A 43 -0.43 -4.10 3.26
N ASN A 44 0.89 -4.06 3.22
CA ASN A 44 1.69 -5.01 2.47
C ASN A 44 1.74 -6.36 3.22
N LEU A 45 1.46 -7.46 2.53
CA LEU A 45 1.67 -8.85 2.97
C LEU A 45 2.32 -9.63 1.81
N CYS A 46 3.36 -9.04 1.20
CA CYS A 46 3.80 -9.40 -0.13
C CYS A 46 4.28 -10.84 -0.28
N PHE A 47 4.98 -11.37 0.71
CA PHE A 47 5.50 -12.74 0.71
C PHE A 47 5.50 -13.34 2.12
N PRO A 48 5.51 -14.67 2.26
CA PRO A 48 5.53 -15.31 3.57
C PRO A 48 6.90 -15.19 4.23
N THR A 49 6.92 -15.14 5.57
CA THR A 49 8.18 -15.16 6.32
C THR A 49 8.89 -16.50 6.13
N ALA A 50 10.19 -16.46 5.87
CA ALA A 50 11.05 -17.63 5.89
C ALA A 50 11.42 -18.05 7.33
N TYR A 51 11.66 -19.34 7.55
CA TYR A 51 12.15 -19.82 8.83
C TYR A 51 13.57 -19.34 9.12
N GLU A 52 14.42 -19.33 8.10
CA GLU A 52 15.77 -18.81 8.17
C GLU A 52 15.98 -17.75 7.09
N ILE A 53 16.33 -16.55 7.49
CA ILE A 53 16.82 -15.52 6.59
C ILE A 53 18.32 -15.58 6.67
N SER A 54 18.96 -16.22 5.69
CA SER A 54 20.41 -16.20 5.59
C SER A 54 20.86 -14.84 5.10
N SER A 55 21.61 -14.15 5.93
CA SER A 55 22.43 -12.97 5.64
C SER A 55 21.84 -11.84 4.77
N GLY A 56 21.27 -10.87 5.41
CA GLY A 56 21.40 -9.47 5.00
C GLY A 56 20.44 -8.92 3.96
N SER A 57 19.82 -9.72 3.10
CA SER A 57 18.81 -9.24 2.15
C SER A 57 17.53 -10.04 2.28
N GLU A 58 16.42 -9.34 2.50
CA GLU A 58 15.08 -9.96 2.53
C GLU A 58 14.66 -10.57 1.19
N PHE A 59 15.41 -10.31 0.12
CA PHE A 59 15.18 -10.78 -1.24
C PHE A 59 16.21 -11.86 -1.68
N ALA A 60 17.31 -12.04 -0.95
CA ALA A 60 18.34 -13.02 -1.28
C ALA A 60 18.07 -14.32 -0.54
N LEU A 61 17.23 -15.16 -1.12
CA LEU A 61 16.98 -16.50 -0.65
C LEU A 61 17.84 -17.47 -1.47
N SER A 62 18.91 -17.96 -0.88
CA SER A 62 19.71 -19.03 -1.48
C SER A 62 19.37 -20.35 -0.81
N GLY A 63 18.92 -21.33 -1.57
CA GLY A 63 18.77 -22.69 -1.10
C GLY A 63 17.36 -23.06 -0.61
N ASN A 64 17.26 -24.16 0.13
CA ASN A 64 16.00 -24.73 0.62
C ASN A 64 15.42 -23.91 1.77
N VAL A 65 14.66 -22.86 1.44
CA VAL A 65 13.99 -22.05 2.43
C VAL A 65 12.60 -22.60 2.71
N ALA A 66 12.32 -22.90 3.97
CA ALA A 66 11.00 -23.28 4.41
C ALA A 66 10.17 -22.04 4.76
N TYR A 67 9.02 -21.89 4.12
CA TYR A 67 8.08 -20.82 4.39
C TYR A 67 6.93 -21.27 5.30
N LEU A 68 6.45 -20.38 6.16
CA LEU A 68 5.25 -20.62 6.98
C LEU A 68 3.98 -20.71 6.13
N GLY A 69 3.96 -20.06 4.98
CA GLY A 69 2.98 -20.23 3.92
C GLY A 69 1.57 -19.79 4.26
N LEU A 70 0.57 -20.45 3.67
CA LEU A 70 -0.85 -20.07 3.77
C LEU A 70 -1.39 -19.98 5.20
N ARG A 71 -0.88 -20.76 6.15
CA ARG A 71 -1.27 -20.66 7.57
C ARG A 71 -0.89 -19.32 8.17
N GLN A 72 0.26 -18.78 7.77
CA GLN A 72 0.69 -17.44 8.20
C GLN A 72 -0.22 -16.37 7.60
N TYR A 73 -0.58 -16.49 6.30
CA TYR A 73 -1.53 -15.59 5.66
C TYR A 73 -2.90 -15.60 6.33
N GLU A 74 -3.42 -16.77 6.69
CA GLU A 74 -4.68 -16.85 7.43
C GLU A 74 -4.61 -16.10 8.77
N SER A 75 -3.51 -16.25 9.50
CA SER A 75 -3.27 -15.52 10.74
C SER A 75 -3.19 -14.01 10.53
N TRP A 76 -2.43 -13.57 9.53
CA TRP A 76 -2.30 -12.15 9.20
C TRP A 76 -3.61 -11.53 8.73
N MET A 77 -4.32 -12.17 7.79
CA MET A 77 -5.60 -11.69 7.26
C MET A 77 -6.66 -11.59 8.35
N LYS A 78 -6.72 -12.57 9.26
CA LYS A 78 -7.58 -12.53 10.43
C LYS A 78 -7.26 -11.34 11.35
N LYS A 79 -5.98 -11.05 11.61
CA LYS A 79 -5.56 -9.87 12.39
C LYS A 79 -5.91 -8.58 11.66
N CYS A 80 -5.66 -8.49 10.36
CA CYS A 80 -5.98 -7.35 9.51
C CYS A 80 -7.48 -7.02 9.56
N ALA A 81 -8.33 -7.98 9.24
CA ALA A 81 -9.78 -7.82 9.25
C ALA A 81 -10.32 -7.40 10.64
N LYS A 82 -9.85 -8.07 11.71
CA LYS A 82 -10.21 -7.73 13.11
C LYS A 82 -9.91 -6.26 13.46
N HIS A 83 -8.94 -5.64 12.82
CA HIS A 83 -8.50 -4.28 13.14
C HIS A 83 -8.94 -3.24 12.10
N GLY A 84 -9.74 -3.63 11.10
CA GLY A 84 -10.37 -2.70 10.15
C GLY A 84 -9.61 -2.48 8.85
N VAL A 85 -8.55 -3.26 8.59
CA VAL A 85 -7.95 -3.37 7.26
C VAL A 85 -8.97 -4.00 6.31
N ASN A 86 -9.07 -3.49 5.07
CA ASN A 86 -10.01 -4.00 4.07
C ASN A 86 -9.35 -4.48 2.78
N ILE A 87 -8.04 -4.27 2.62
CA ILE A 87 -7.29 -4.73 1.46
C ILE A 87 -5.84 -5.07 1.82
N VAL A 88 -5.30 -6.09 1.17
CA VAL A 88 -3.90 -6.51 1.33
C VAL A 88 -3.21 -6.64 -0.03
N ARG A 89 -1.93 -6.29 -0.08
CA ARG A 89 -1.09 -6.40 -1.29
C ARG A 89 -0.22 -7.64 -1.22
N ILE A 90 -0.16 -8.40 -2.33
CA ILE A 90 0.57 -9.66 -2.48
C ILE A 90 1.45 -9.60 -3.72
N TRP A 91 2.70 -10.11 -3.64
CA TRP A 91 3.61 -10.21 -4.78
C TRP A 91 3.60 -11.61 -5.39
N LEU A 92 2.88 -11.77 -6.50
CA LEU A 92 2.85 -13.04 -7.23
C LEU A 92 4.21 -13.39 -7.86
N GLY A 93 5.04 -12.39 -8.15
CA GLY A 93 6.40 -12.59 -8.65
C GLY A 93 7.38 -13.16 -7.63
N HIS A 94 7.02 -13.27 -6.35
CA HIS A 94 7.87 -13.91 -5.34
C HIS A 94 7.89 -15.42 -5.52
N GLU A 95 9.05 -16.07 -5.29
CA GLU A 95 9.24 -17.51 -5.54
C GLU A 95 8.21 -18.43 -4.85
N TYR A 96 7.67 -18.02 -3.72
CA TYR A 96 6.62 -18.78 -3.04
C TYR A 96 5.31 -18.82 -3.83
N TRP A 97 4.98 -17.73 -4.54
CA TRP A 97 3.74 -17.56 -5.25
C TRP A 97 3.85 -17.77 -6.76
N SER A 98 5.00 -17.40 -7.36
CA SER A 98 5.17 -17.33 -8.80
C SER A 98 4.81 -18.65 -9.49
N PRO A 99 3.83 -18.65 -10.41
CA PRO A 99 3.45 -19.83 -11.15
C PRO A 99 4.36 -20.10 -12.36
N ASP A 100 5.37 -19.25 -12.59
CA ASP A 100 6.28 -19.41 -13.72
C ASP A 100 7.04 -20.75 -13.66
N THR A 101 7.15 -21.42 -14.80
CA THR A 101 7.97 -22.61 -15.01
C THR A 101 9.10 -22.30 -15.98
N GLU A 102 9.96 -23.30 -16.25
CA GLU A 102 11.00 -23.19 -17.30
C GLU A 102 10.38 -23.24 -18.71
N ASN A 103 9.12 -23.70 -18.83
CA ASN A 103 8.38 -23.71 -20.09
C ASN A 103 7.48 -22.48 -20.20
N THR A 104 7.61 -21.75 -21.28
CA THR A 104 6.94 -20.47 -21.56
C THR A 104 5.42 -20.49 -21.44
N TYR A 105 4.79 -21.56 -21.92
CA TYR A 105 3.33 -21.67 -22.01
C TYR A 105 2.78 -22.73 -21.03
N GLU A 106 3.50 -22.94 -19.95
CA GLU A 106 3.09 -23.85 -18.88
C GLU A 106 3.25 -23.17 -17.52
N LEU A 107 2.18 -23.08 -16.76
CA LEU A 107 2.20 -22.55 -15.41
C LEU A 107 2.11 -23.67 -14.37
N ASP A 108 2.80 -23.52 -13.28
CA ASP A 108 2.78 -24.46 -12.15
C ASP A 108 1.38 -24.50 -11.53
N SER A 109 0.66 -25.60 -11.75
CA SER A 109 -0.70 -25.79 -11.25
C SER A 109 -0.80 -25.81 -9.72
N VAL A 110 0.27 -26.24 -9.03
CA VAL A 110 0.33 -26.25 -7.56
C VAL A 110 0.42 -24.81 -7.05
N LYS A 111 1.21 -23.97 -7.71
CA LYS A 111 1.32 -22.54 -7.38
C LYS A 111 0.01 -21.79 -7.68
N LEU A 112 -0.63 -22.08 -8.83
CA LEU A 112 -1.95 -21.52 -9.15
C LEU A 112 -2.99 -21.91 -8.11
N SER A 113 -3.07 -23.20 -7.73
CA SER A 113 -3.98 -23.65 -6.65
C SER A 113 -3.66 -22.99 -5.30
N LYS A 114 -2.41 -22.64 -5.04
CA LYS A 114 -2.03 -21.90 -3.84
C LYS A 114 -2.53 -20.47 -3.87
N ILE A 115 -2.50 -19.82 -5.05
CA ILE A 115 -3.08 -18.47 -5.24
C ILE A 115 -4.60 -18.53 -5.10
N ASP A 116 -5.28 -19.56 -5.64
CA ASP A 116 -6.72 -19.76 -5.44
C ASP A 116 -7.07 -19.80 -3.95
N LYS A 117 -6.33 -20.57 -3.16
CA LYS A 117 -6.52 -20.64 -1.69
C LYS A 117 -6.25 -19.31 -0.99
N LEU A 118 -5.32 -18.49 -1.48
CA LEU A 118 -5.09 -17.15 -0.96
C LEU A 118 -6.31 -16.24 -1.21
N VAL A 119 -6.90 -16.31 -2.41
CA VAL A 119 -8.14 -15.57 -2.76
C VAL A 119 -9.29 -16.02 -1.86
N ASP A 120 -9.44 -17.32 -1.62
CA ASP A 120 -10.46 -17.86 -0.73
C ASP A 120 -10.25 -17.39 0.73
N LEU A 121 -9.03 -17.32 1.20
CA LEU A 121 -8.71 -16.77 2.54
C LEU A 121 -9.08 -15.29 2.63
N ALA A 122 -8.78 -14.49 1.60
CA ALA A 122 -9.17 -13.08 1.58
C ALA A 122 -10.69 -12.92 1.60
N LYS A 123 -11.40 -13.71 0.80
CA LYS A 123 -12.87 -13.77 0.77
C LYS A 123 -13.44 -14.15 2.13
N LYS A 124 -12.92 -15.20 2.77
CA LYS A 124 -13.30 -15.64 4.11
C LYS A 124 -13.20 -14.53 5.17
N HIS A 125 -12.24 -13.63 5.02
CA HIS A 125 -12.00 -12.52 5.95
C HIS A 125 -12.54 -11.17 5.44
N SER A 126 -13.34 -11.14 4.36
CA SER A 126 -13.89 -9.93 3.76
C SER A 126 -12.81 -8.90 3.38
N LEU A 127 -11.64 -9.38 2.94
CA LEU A 127 -10.54 -8.56 2.47
C LEU A 127 -10.52 -8.54 0.94
N LYS A 128 -10.18 -7.38 0.38
CA LYS A 128 -9.83 -7.27 -1.03
C LYS A 128 -8.33 -7.57 -1.22
N LEU A 129 -7.95 -7.90 -2.46
CA LEU A 129 -6.57 -8.18 -2.84
C LEU A 129 -6.09 -7.19 -3.90
N LYS A 130 -4.89 -6.68 -3.70
CA LYS A 130 -4.06 -6.10 -4.75
C LYS A 130 -2.98 -7.12 -5.10
N LEU A 131 -3.01 -7.63 -6.33
CA LEU A 131 -2.06 -8.62 -6.82
C LEU A 131 -0.99 -7.94 -7.67
N THR A 132 0.25 -7.98 -7.23
CA THR A 132 1.42 -7.50 -7.97
C THR A 132 2.02 -8.66 -8.73
N VAL A 133 1.98 -8.61 -10.06
CA VAL A 133 2.37 -9.74 -10.91
C VAL A 133 3.88 -9.97 -10.87
N GLU A 134 4.65 -8.89 -11.02
CA GLU A 134 6.11 -8.95 -11.02
C GLU A 134 6.72 -8.10 -9.91
N GLN A 135 7.97 -8.40 -9.58
CA GLN A 135 8.79 -7.61 -8.65
C GLN A 135 10.17 -7.39 -9.25
N PHE A 136 11.12 -6.85 -8.47
CA PHE A 136 12.49 -6.68 -8.93
C PHE A 136 13.01 -7.94 -9.59
N ARG A 137 13.56 -7.78 -10.79
CA ARG A 137 14.31 -8.83 -11.46
C ARG A 137 15.64 -8.23 -11.87
N TYR A 138 16.69 -8.70 -11.24
CA TYR A 138 18.05 -8.36 -11.66
C TYR A 138 18.41 -9.24 -12.84
N PHE A 139 18.62 -8.63 -13.99
CA PHE A 139 19.02 -9.28 -15.23
C PHE A 139 20.55 -9.39 -15.36
N ASP A 140 21.26 -9.12 -14.27
CA ASP A 140 22.70 -9.20 -14.26
C ASP A 140 23.13 -10.67 -14.17
N HIS A 141 23.81 -11.17 -15.20
CA HIS A 141 24.26 -12.55 -15.31
C HIS A 141 25.19 -12.99 -14.17
N ASP A 142 25.90 -12.04 -13.57
CA ASP A 142 26.84 -12.34 -12.48
C ASP A 142 26.18 -12.43 -11.11
N LYS A 143 24.99 -11.91 -10.97
CA LYS A 143 24.20 -12.03 -9.73
C LYS A 143 23.23 -13.20 -9.85
N LYS A 144 23.62 -14.35 -9.33
CA LYS A 144 22.77 -15.54 -9.16
C LYS A 144 21.60 -15.27 -8.21
N SER A 145 20.72 -14.33 -8.57
CA SER A 145 19.52 -14.09 -7.81
C SER A 145 18.50 -15.19 -8.10
N VAL A 146 17.66 -15.48 -7.13
CA VAL A 146 16.53 -16.42 -7.24
C VAL A 146 15.63 -16.05 -8.44
N PHE A 147 15.62 -14.79 -8.81
CA PHE A 147 14.81 -14.22 -9.90
C PHE A 147 15.36 -14.50 -11.32
N ASN A 148 16.63 -14.88 -11.47
CA ASN A 148 17.21 -15.14 -12.79
C ASN A 148 16.60 -16.37 -13.48
N LYS A 149 16.09 -17.34 -12.72
CA LYS A 149 15.41 -18.51 -13.28
C LYS A 149 14.13 -18.15 -14.06
N HIS A 150 13.44 -17.10 -13.62
CA HIS A 150 12.19 -16.67 -14.24
C HIS A 150 12.36 -15.92 -15.57
N LEU A 151 13.58 -15.55 -15.94
CA LEU A 151 13.86 -14.82 -17.16
C LEU A 151 13.89 -15.72 -18.40
N CYS A 152 14.10 -17.01 -18.18
CA CYS A 152 14.18 -17.99 -19.24
C CYS A 152 12.86 -18.70 -19.52
N HIS A 153 11.75 -18.23 -18.95
CA HIS A 153 10.46 -18.91 -19.09
C HIS A 153 9.92 -18.90 -20.54
N CYS A 154 10.54 -18.16 -21.44
CA CYS A 154 10.20 -18.16 -22.86
C CYS A 154 11.01 -19.20 -23.68
N GLY A 155 11.78 -20.07 -23.04
CA GLY A 155 12.66 -21.01 -23.75
C GLY A 155 13.81 -20.36 -24.51
N VAL A 156 13.94 -19.03 -24.45
CA VAL A 156 15.01 -18.26 -25.07
C VAL A 156 15.80 -17.57 -23.94
N PRO A 157 17.13 -17.76 -23.87
CA PRO A 157 17.94 -17.09 -22.85
C PRO A 157 17.76 -15.58 -22.93
N CYS A 158 17.29 -14.98 -21.82
CA CYS A 158 17.18 -13.53 -21.73
C CYS A 158 18.50 -12.92 -21.29
N GLU A 159 19.16 -12.24 -22.20
CA GLU A 159 20.49 -11.67 -22.00
C GLU A 159 20.46 -10.31 -21.28
N SER A 160 19.30 -9.63 -21.30
CA SER A 160 19.15 -8.30 -20.70
C SER A 160 17.70 -7.90 -20.51
N ILE A 161 17.45 -6.97 -19.58
CA ILE A 161 16.13 -6.35 -19.39
C ILE A 161 15.65 -5.63 -20.67
N ARG A 162 16.56 -5.01 -21.42
CA ARG A 162 16.25 -4.38 -22.71
C ARG A 162 15.59 -5.40 -23.65
N LYS A 163 16.22 -6.58 -23.83
CA LYS A 163 15.70 -7.63 -24.68
C LYS A 163 14.35 -8.14 -24.18
N TRP A 164 14.19 -8.31 -22.87
CA TRP A 164 12.95 -8.77 -22.26
C TRP A 164 11.79 -7.79 -22.50
N LEU A 165 12.02 -6.48 -22.34
CA LEU A 165 10.98 -5.45 -22.51
C LEU A 165 10.63 -5.18 -23.97
N SER A 166 11.52 -5.46 -24.92
CA SER A 166 11.35 -5.10 -26.35
C SER A 166 11.05 -6.29 -27.26
N ASN A 167 11.33 -7.52 -26.85
CA ASN A 167 11.13 -8.70 -27.69
C ASN A 167 9.68 -9.20 -27.59
N GLU A 168 9.05 -9.40 -28.76
CA GLU A 168 7.65 -9.80 -28.85
C GLU A 168 7.37 -11.15 -28.19
N ASP A 169 8.25 -12.13 -28.36
CA ASP A 169 8.07 -13.46 -27.79
C ASP A 169 7.99 -13.42 -26.26
N TYR A 170 8.80 -12.57 -25.60
CA TYR A 170 8.73 -12.39 -24.15
C TYR A 170 7.45 -11.67 -23.73
N ILE A 171 7.03 -10.67 -24.49
CA ILE A 171 5.78 -9.96 -24.24
C ILE A 171 4.60 -10.91 -24.34
N GLU A 172 4.53 -11.71 -25.40
CA GLU A 172 3.42 -12.66 -25.58
C GLU A 172 3.43 -13.77 -24.54
N ALA A 173 4.59 -14.27 -24.14
CA ALA A 173 4.71 -15.23 -23.04
C ALA A 173 4.23 -14.64 -21.71
N TRP A 174 4.61 -13.39 -21.41
CA TRP A 174 4.12 -12.71 -20.24
C TRP A 174 2.61 -12.48 -20.29
N MET A 175 2.09 -12.06 -21.45
CA MET A 175 0.65 -11.89 -21.67
C MET A 175 -0.13 -13.20 -21.57
N TYR A 176 0.47 -14.33 -21.95
CA TYR A 176 -0.13 -15.65 -21.69
C TYR A 176 -0.34 -15.89 -20.19
N LYS A 177 0.67 -15.64 -19.35
CA LYS A 177 0.52 -15.71 -17.89
C LYS A 177 -0.61 -14.81 -17.39
N ILE A 178 -0.68 -13.57 -17.86
CA ILE A 178 -1.74 -12.63 -17.48
C ILE A 178 -3.10 -13.15 -17.91
N GLY A 179 -3.22 -13.74 -19.11
CA GLY A 179 -4.45 -14.36 -19.60
C GLY A 179 -4.93 -15.51 -18.72
N GLU A 180 -4.02 -16.36 -18.26
CA GLU A 180 -4.37 -17.46 -17.34
C GLU A 180 -4.80 -16.96 -15.95
N LEU A 181 -4.17 -15.90 -15.44
CA LEU A 181 -4.62 -15.24 -14.20
C LEU A 181 -5.98 -14.56 -14.40
N ALA A 182 -6.21 -13.95 -15.55
CA ALA A 182 -7.48 -13.29 -15.86
C ALA A 182 -8.65 -14.29 -15.96
N LYS A 183 -8.45 -15.45 -16.56
CA LYS A 183 -9.46 -16.55 -16.61
C LYS A 183 -9.91 -16.96 -15.18
N ARG A 184 -9.03 -16.85 -14.20
CA ARG A 184 -9.31 -17.21 -12.79
C ARG A 184 -9.94 -16.08 -12.02
N TYR A 185 -9.49 -14.84 -12.21
CA TYR A 185 -9.73 -13.75 -11.25
C TYR A 185 -10.43 -12.52 -11.81
N SER A 186 -10.60 -12.38 -13.14
CA SER A 186 -11.29 -11.20 -13.70
C SER A 186 -12.77 -11.12 -13.31
N GLY A 187 -13.40 -12.27 -13.02
CA GLY A 187 -14.76 -12.34 -12.48
C GLY A 187 -14.86 -12.31 -10.96
N ASP A 188 -13.75 -12.21 -10.23
CA ASP A 188 -13.76 -12.27 -8.74
C ASP A 188 -13.63 -10.87 -8.13
N THR A 189 -14.67 -10.43 -7.44
CA THR A 189 -14.71 -9.12 -6.75
C THR A 189 -13.72 -9.00 -5.60
N THR A 190 -13.14 -10.10 -5.12
CA THR A 190 -12.09 -10.10 -4.09
C THR A 190 -10.79 -9.49 -4.62
N VAL A 191 -10.49 -9.71 -5.91
CA VAL A 191 -9.33 -9.11 -6.56
C VAL A 191 -9.71 -7.70 -7.03
N ALA A 192 -9.27 -6.70 -6.30
CA ALA A 192 -9.62 -5.31 -6.55
C ALA A 192 -8.65 -4.63 -7.53
N MET A 193 -7.36 -5.00 -7.50
CA MET A 193 -6.35 -4.31 -8.30
C MET A 193 -5.26 -5.28 -8.78
N ILE A 194 -4.89 -5.12 -10.03
CA ILE A 194 -3.72 -5.75 -10.66
C ILE A 194 -2.62 -4.69 -10.80
N GLU A 195 -1.49 -4.94 -10.17
CA GLU A 195 -0.28 -4.15 -10.35
C GLU A 195 0.69 -4.95 -11.22
N LEU A 196 1.10 -4.39 -12.36
CA LEU A 196 1.90 -5.14 -13.32
C LEU A 196 3.27 -5.51 -12.76
N TRP A 197 3.93 -4.53 -12.12
CA TRP A 197 5.30 -4.69 -11.64
C TRP A 197 5.56 -3.81 -10.41
N ASN A 198 6.17 -4.38 -9.38
CA ASN A 198 6.65 -3.61 -8.26
C ASN A 198 7.94 -2.88 -8.61
N GLU A 199 7.95 -1.55 -8.44
CA GLU A 199 9.14 -0.72 -8.60
C GLU A 199 9.91 -0.99 -9.91
N MET A 200 9.18 -0.92 -11.01
CA MET A 200 9.66 -1.34 -12.32
C MET A 200 10.99 -0.69 -12.74
N ASN A 201 11.27 0.54 -12.29
CA ASN A 201 12.55 1.21 -12.56
C ASN A 201 13.75 0.53 -11.89
N ALA A 202 13.54 -0.26 -10.83
CA ALA A 202 14.62 -0.97 -10.12
C ALA A 202 15.16 -2.20 -10.88
N VAL A 203 14.57 -2.56 -12.02
CA VAL A 203 15.04 -3.68 -12.85
C VAL A 203 16.28 -3.35 -13.68
N GLY A 204 16.78 -2.09 -13.63
CA GLY A 204 17.96 -1.65 -14.37
C GLY A 204 17.72 -1.37 -15.86
N GLY A 205 16.44 -1.26 -16.27
CA GLY A 205 16.06 -0.91 -17.65
C GLY A 205 16.16 0.60 -17.90
N GLU A 206 16.26 0.97 -19.17
CA GLU A 206 16.21 2.37 -19.60
C GLU A 206 14.80 2.93 -19.41
N ALA A 207 14.70 4.19 -18.94
CA ALA A 207 13.42 4.82 -18.63
C ALA A 207 12.44 4.81 -19.81
N ASP A 208 12.92 5.19 -21.00
CA ASP A 208 12.10 5.25 -22.20
C ASP A 208 11.54 3.87 -22.59
N LEU A 209 12.35 2.82 -22.44
CA LEU A 209 11.93 1.46 -22.74
C LEU A 209 10.89 0.95 -21.76
N ILE A 210 11.04 1.28 -20.47
CA ILE A 210 10.05 0.95 -19.43
C ILE A 210 8.73 1.68 -19.70
N MET A 211 8.80 2.96 -20.08
CA MET A 211 7.60 3.75 -20.42
C MET A 211 6.90 3.20 -21.67
N GLU A 212 7.65 2.84 -22.70
CA GLU A 212 7.10 2.25 -23.92
C GLU A 212 6.42 0.91 -23.63
N TRP A 213 7.08 0.04 -22.86
CA TRP A 213 6.49 -1.25 -22.44
C TRP A 213 5.18 -1.02 -21.67
N ASN A 214 5.15 -0.12 -20.72
CA ASN A 214 3.96 0.20 -19.95
C ASN A 214 2.81 0.68 -20.82
N LYS A 215 3.07 1.66 -21.67
CA LYS A 215 2.09 2.23 -22.60
C LYS A 215 1.48 1.15 -23.52
N ARG A 216 2.27 0.16 -23.87
CA ARG A 216 1.85 -0.94 -24.72
C ARG A 216 1.06 -2.01 -23.95
N ILE A 217 1.47 -2.30 -22.73
CA ILE A 217 0.97 -3.44 -21.96
C ILE A 217 -0.25 -3.11 -21.10
N LEU A 218 -0.29 -1.93 -20.47
CA LEU A 218 -1.40 -1.54 -19.60
C LEU A 218 -2.78 -1.68 -20.27
N PRO A 219 -3.02 -1.18 -21.51
CA PRO A 219 -4.32 -1.35 -22.15
C PRO A 219 -4.68 -2.82 -22.43
N ARG A 220 -3.69 -3.66 -22.74
CA ARG A 220 -3.90 -5.09 -22.99
C ARG A 220 -4.31 -5.81 -21.70
N VAL A 221 -3.66 -5.51 -20.59
CA VAL A 221 -4.03 -6.06 -19.28
C VAL A 221 -5.40 -5.56 -18.85
N LYS A 222 -5.71 -4.28 -19.05
CA LYS A 222 -7.03 -3.72 -18.76
C LYS A 222 -8.14 -4.40 -19.55
N ALA A 223 -7.90 -4.80 -20.78
CA ALA A 223 -8.86 -5.57 -21.60
C ALA A 223 -9.12 -6.97 -21.00
N LEU A 224 -8.13 -7.60 -20.37
CA LEU A 224 -8.27 -8.90 -19.70
C LEU A 224 -8.91 -8.78 -18.30
N PHE A 225 -8.75 -7.65 -17.64
CA PHE A 225 -9.31 -7.33 -16.31
C PHE A 225 -10.23 -6.12 -16.39
N PRO A 226 -11.40 -6.22 -17.06
CA PRO A 226 -12.23 -5.04 -17.35
C PRO A 226 -12.81 -4.37 -16.12
N HIS A 227 -12.93 -5.08 -15.01
CA HIS A 227 -13.54 -4.61 -13.77
C HIS A 227 -12.51 -4.26 -12.68
N GLN A 228 -11.34 -4.89 -12.70
CA GLN A 228 -10.30 -4.61 -11.73
C GLN A 228 -9.58 -3.31 -12.08
N LEU A 229 -9.08 -2.63 -11.05
CA LEU A 229 -8.14 -1.54 -11.22
C LEU A 229 -6.81 -2.08 -11.75
N VAL A 230 -6.22 -1.39 -12.71
CA VAL A 230 -4.90 -1.76 -13.27
C VAL A 230 -3.92 -0.63 -13.07
N THR A 231 -2.75 -0.94 -12.56
CA THR A 231 -1.71 0.06 -12.24
C THR A 231 -0.30 -0.55 -12.36
N ASN A 232 0.68 0.28 -12.13
CA ASN A 232 2.08 -0.10 -11.96
C ASN A 232 2.71 0.72 -10.82
N SER A 233 3.92 0.41 -10.38
CA SER A 233 4.65 1.23 -9.41
C SER A 233 6.09 1.49 -9.80
N LEU A 234 6.61 2.58 -9.21
CA LEU A 234 8.00 2.97 -9.28
C LEU A 234 8.61 2.90 -7.87
N GLY A 235 9.93 2.81 -7.80
CA GLY A 235 10.69 2.80 -6.56
C GLY A 235 10.55 4.08 -5.76
N SER A 236 11.18 4.12 -4.61
CA SER A 236 11.05 5.23 -3.65
C SER A 236 11.30 6.59 -4.30
N LEU A 237 10.37 7.52 -4.11
CA LEU A 237 10.50 8.91 -4.55
C LEU A 237 11.49 9.64 -3.62
N ASP A 238 12.78 9.41 -3.80
CA ASP A 238 13.84 9.77 -2.85
C ASP A 238 15.06 10.46 -3.49
N SER A 239 15.02 10.69 -4.79
CA SER A 239 16.10 11.32 -5.55
C SER A 239 15.58 12.07 -6.78
N GLU A 240 16.37 13.00 -7.32
CA GLU A 240 16.00 13.76 -8.53
C GLU A 240 15.78 12.86 -9.74
N GLY A 241 16.59 11.81 -9.90
CA GLY A 241 16.46 10.86 -11.01
C GLY A 241 15.13 10.13 -10.96
N ILE A 242 14.74 9.64 -9.79
CA ILE A 242 13.45 8.97 -9.60
C ILE A 242 12.30 9.97 -9.70
N ALA A 243 12.44 11.17 -9.16
CA ALA A 243 11.42 12.22 -9.28
C ALA A 243 11.13 12.57 -10.75
N LYS A 244 12.18 12.67 -11.58
CA LYS A 244 12.01 12.85 -13.03
C LYS A 244 11.23 11.66 -13.62
N PHE A 245 11.59 10.44 -13.25
CA PHE A 245 10.92 9.25 -13.74
C PHE A 245 9.43 9.24 -13.36
N TYR A 246 9.10 9.64 -12.12
CA TYR A 246 7.70 9.78 -11.67
C TYR A 246 6.92 10.80 -12.50
N LYS A 247 7.52 11.90 -12.95
CA LYS A 247 6.87 12.90 -13.80
C LYS A 247 6.65 12.42 -15.22
N ASP A 248 7.62 11.68 -15.76
CA ASP A 248 7.61 11.25 -17.16
C ASP A 248 6.82 9.93 -17.35
N PHE A 249 6.50 9.23 -16.27
CA PHE A 249 5.81 7.94 -16.34
C PHE A 249 4.37 8.06 -16.84
N CYS A 250 3.93 7.07 -17.62
CA CYS A 250 2.60 7.02 -18.24
C CYS A 250 1.49 6.72 -17.22
N TRP A 251 1.30 7.59 -16.24
CA TRP A 251 0.23 7.41 -15.23
C TRP A 251 -1.16 7.52 -15.83
N ASP A 252 -1.31 8.18 -16.99
CA ASP A 252 -2.61 8.36 -17.65
C ASP A 252 -3.26 7.05 -18.07
N ASP A 253 -2.47 6.03 -18.30
CA ASP A 253 -2.93 4.70 -18.65
C ASP A 253 -3.26 3.84 -17.41
N THR A 254 -3.02 4.35 -16.19
CA THR A 254 -3.28 3.64 -14.93
C THR A 254 -4.57 4.09 -14.26
N ASP A 255 -5.22 3.21 -13.49
CA ASP A 255 -6.41 3.55 -12.69
C ASP A 255 -6.07 4.23 -11.37
N ALA A 256 -4.85 4.11 -10.88
CA ALA A 256 -4.37 4.77 -9.67
C ALA A 256 -2.87 5.10 -9.78
N LEU A 257 -2.47 6.21 -9.16
CA LEU A 257 -1.08 6.60 -9.01
C LEU A 257 -0.54 6.03 -7.69
N GLN A 258 0.64 5.45 -7.72
CA GLN A 258 1.30 4.88 -6.55
C GLN A 258 2.57 5.64 -6.22
N ILE A 259 2.76 5.95 -4.93
CA ILE A 259 3.97 6.55 -4.38
C ILE A 259 4.57 5.55 -3.41
N HIS A 260 5.90 5.38 -3.49
CA HIS A 260 6.70 4.74 -2.45
C HIS A 260 7.55 5.81 -1.78
N ARG A 261 7.52 5.87 -0.47
CA ARG A 261 8.31 6.82 0.33
C ARG A 261 8.61 6.22 1.69
N TYR A 262 9.87 6.13 1.99
CA TYR A 262 10.39 5.59 3.25
C TYR A 262 11.10 6.64 4.08
N LEU A 263 11.15 6.43 5.38
CA LEU A 263 12.19 7.00 6.22
C LEU A 263 13.50 6.31 5.86
N ASP A 264 14.41 7.07 5.28
CA ASP A 264 15.65 6.56 4.74
C ASP A 264 16.77 7.59 4.87
N GLN A 265 17.71 7.30 5.76
CA GLN A 265 18.86 8.19 6.03
C GLN A 265 19.92 8.12 4.91
N GLY A 266 19.87 7.09 4.05
CA GLY A 266 20.76 6.93 2.90
C GLY A 266 20.24 7.58 1.62
N ALA A 267 18.99 8.05 1.61
CA ALA A 267 18.37 8.65 0.44
C ALA A 267 19.05 9.97 0.02
N PRO A 268 19.19 10.24 -1.28
CA PRO A 268 19.69 11.53 -1.78
C PRO A 268 18.83 12.72 -1.31
N TYR A 269 17.50 12.55 -1.24
CA TYR A 269 16.63 13.57 -0.68
C TYR A 269 16.69 13.56 0.84
N LYS A 270 17.32 14.59 1.43
CA LYS A 270 17.49 14.71 2.90
C LYS A 270 16.20 14.63 3.68
N ILE A 271 15.08 15.09 3.10
CA ILE A 271 13.76 15.03 3.73
C ILE A 271 13.32 13.59 4.02
N CYS A 272 13.82 12.61 3.27
CA CYS A 272 13.54 11.20 3.52
C CYS A 272 14.19 10.68 4.81
N GLY A 273 15.32 11.26 5.19
CA GLY A 273 16.05 10.92 6.43
C GLY A 273 15.59 11.71 7.67
N ASP A 274 14.59 12.58 7.51
CA ASP A 274 14.07 13.45 8.57
C ASP A 274 12.73 12.90 9.11
N ASN A 275 11.77 13.76 9.41
CA ASN A 275 10.45 13.38 9.91
C ASN A 275 9.53 12.87 8.79
N LEU A 276 8.81 11.80 9.08
CA LEU A 276 7.91 11.13 8.14
C LEU A 276 6.76 12.02 7.67
N ILE A 277 6.12 12.76 8.57
CA ILE A 277 4.97 13.61 8.22
C ILE A 277 5.34 14.65 7.15
N PRO A 278 6.38 15.49 7.31
CA PRO A 278 6.81 16.40 6.24
C PRO A 278 7.25 15.68 4.95
N SER A 279 7.95 14.55 5.07
CA SER A 279 8.42 13.77 3.94
C SER A 279 7.26 13.23 3.08
N ILE A 280 6.23 12.68 3.72
CA ILE A 280 5.04 12.17 3.02
C ILE A 280 4.25 13.33 2.38
N LYS A 281 4.09 14.44 3.09
CA LYS A 281 3.43 15.65 2.56
C LYS A 281 4.13 16.16 1.31
N GLU A 282 5.45 16.20 1.31
CA GLU A 282 6.25 16.63 0.14
C GLU A 282 6.00 15.71 -1.04
N ALA A 283 6.06 14.39 -0.86
CA ALA A 283 5.84 13.41 -1.91
C ALA A 283 4.45 13.54 -2.55
N PHE A 284 3.40 13.72 -1.76
CA PHE A 284 2.05 13.96 -2.28
C PHE A 284 1.90 15.32 -2.97
N SER A 285 2.56 16.36 -2.48
CA SER A 285 2.56 17.66 -3.13
C SER A 285 3.26 17.62 -4.49
N PHE A 286 4.34 16.85 -4.61
CA PHE A 286 5.08 16.64 -5.85
C PHE A 286 4.22 15.93 -6.91
N MET A 287 3.43 14.92 -6.51
CA MET A 287 2.64 14.07 -7.41
C MET A 287 1.16 14.50 -7.54
N ARG A 288 0.79 15.66 -7.01
CA ARG A 288 -0.62 16.10 -6.95
C ARG A 288 -1.35 15.95 -8.28
N THR A 289 -2.43 15.19 -8.26
CA THR A 289 -3.40 15.05 -9.36
C THR A 289 -4.82 15.27 -8.86
N LYS A 290 -5.74 15.64 -9.76
CA LYS A 290 -7.18 15.73 -9.50
C LYS A 290 -7.98 14.71 -10.30
N GLU A 291 -7.32 13.83 -11.01
CA GLU A 291 -7.95 12.98 -12.03
C GLU A 291 -8.02 11.52 -11.65
N ARG A 292 -7.23 11.12 -10.64
CA ARG A 292 -7.17 9.71 -10.22
C ARG A 292 -6.79 9.55 -8.76
N PRO A 293 -7.11 8.41 -8.16
CA PRO A 293 -6.70 8.09 -6.81
C PRO A 293 -5.17 8.03 -6.68
N MET A 294 -4.63 8.59 -5.60
CA MET A 294 -3.22 8.44 -5.21
C MET A 294 -3.12 7.58 -3.97
N LEU A 295 -2.15 6.68 -3.94
CA LEU A 295 -1.87 5.81 -2.80
C LEU A 295 -0.40 5.92 -2.39
N LEU A 296 -0.15 5.97 -1.09
CA LEU A 296 1.18 5.64 -0.55
C LEU A 296 1.28 4.13 -0.45
N ALA A 297 1.69 3.49 -1.57
CA ALA A 297 1.61 2.05 -1.74
C ALA A 297 2.71 1.27 -1.00
N GLU A 298 3.82 1.96 -0.68
CA GLU A 298 4.83 1.46 0.24
C GLU A 298 5.39 2.58 1.10
N THR A 299 5.53 2.30 2.39
CA THR A 299 6.10 3.22 3.37
C THR A 299 6.61 2.45 4.59
N GLY A 300 7.37 3.12 5.43
CA GLY A 300 7.98 2.57 6.62
C GLY A 300 9.34 3.21 6.85
N ALA A 301 10.25 2.48 7.47
CA ALA A 301 11.64 2.90 7.63
C ALA A 301 12.60 1.80 7.20
N VAL A 302 13.69 2.16 6.55
CA VAL A 302 14.71 1.24 6.06
C VAL A 302 16.09 1.65 6.58
N ASN A 303 17.05 0.73 6.51
CA ASN A 303 18.44 1.08 6.79
C ASN A 303 19.05 1.94 5.68
N ASN A 304 20.25 2.45 5.92
CA ASN A 304 20.94 3.33 4.98
C ASN A 304 21.33 2.68 3.64
N CYS A 305 21.11 1.37 3.50
CA CYS A 305 21.35 0.61 2.27
C CYS A 305 20.05 0.26 1.54
N HIS A 306 18.92 0.79 1.94
CA HIS A 306 17.58 0.56 1.38
C HIS A 306 17.09 -0.91 1.42
N SER A 307 17.79 -1.82 2.07
CA SER A 307 17.60 -3.26 1.87
C SER A 307 17.17 -4.05 3.09
N SER A 308 17.13 -3.46 4.27
CA SER A 308 16.73 -4.17 5.48
C SER A 308 16.01 -3.29 6.49
N GLU A 309 15.54 -3.92 7.55
CA GLU A 309 14.76 -3.28 8.59
C GLU A 309 15.51 -2.11 9.27
N PHE A 310 14.75 -1.13 9.66
CA PHE A 310 15.27 0.04 10.37
C PHE A 310 15.67 -0.33 11.80
N LYS A 311 16.89 -0.02 12.19
CA LYS A 311 17.46 -0.42 13.49
C LYS A 311 16.66 0.02 14.70
N TYR A 312 15.90 1.10 14.61
CA TYR A 312 15.08 1.61 15.72
C TYR A 312 13.68 1.03 15.79
N TYR A 313 13.29 0.11 14.90
CA TYR A 313 12.05 -0.63 15.05
C TYR A 313 11.97 -1.42 16.35
N SER A 314 13.13 -1.93 16.82
CA SER A 314 13.21 -2.63 18.11
C SER A 314 12.79 -1.77 19.32
N ALA A 315 12.98 -0.45 19.24
CA ALA A 315 12.61 0.51 20.28
C ALA A 315 11.19 1.10 20.10
N ASP A 316 10.53 0.85 18.96
CA ASP A 316 9.24 1.48 18.64
C ASP A 316 8.04 0.67 19.15
N ASP A 317 7.92 0.51 20.46
CA ASP A 317 6.81 -0.22 21.09
C ASP A 317 5.46 0.49 20.95
N ARG A 318 5.50 1.82 20.77
CA ARG A 318 4.30 2.64 20.56
C ARG A 318 3.88 2.77 19.11
N GLY A 319 4.69 2.30 18.15
CA GLY A 319 4.40 2.41 16.72
C GLY A 319 4.40 3.86 16.22
N ILE A 320 5.36 4.68 16.64
CA ILE A 320 5.52 6.07 16.19
C ILE A 320 5.65 6.13 14.66
N ILE A 321 6.60 5.33 14.14
CA ILE A 321 6.84 5.23 12.69
C ILE A 321 5.59 4.71 11.98
N PHE A 322 4.94 3.68 12.54
CA PHE A 322 3.72 3.11 11.98
C PHE A 322 2.62 4.17 11.85
N VAL A 323 2.32 4.88 12.93
CA VAL A 323 1.25 5.89 12.96
C VAL A 323 1.53 7.01 11.97
N ASP A 324 2.75 7.55 11.96
CA ASP A 324 3.12 8.63 11.06
C ASP A 324 3.06 8.21 9.58
N CYS A 325 3.49 6.96 9.25
CA CYS A 325 3.40 6.39 7.90
C CYS A 325 1.97 6.12 7.45
N VAL A 326 1.17 5.51 8.32
CA VAL A 326 -0.15 4.98 7.94
C VAL A 326 -1.20 6.09 7.92
N TYR A 327 -1.13 7.07 8.82
CA TYR A 327 -2.20 8.07 8.97
C TYR A 327 -1.99 9.31 8.09
N THR A 328 -0.75 9.78 7.94
CA THR A 328 -0.46 11.03 7.21
C THR A 328 -1.05 11.08 5.79
N PRO A 329 -1.01 9.99 4.98
CA PRO A 329 -1.55 10.02 3.62
C PRO A 329 -3.01 10.45 3.52
N LEU A 330 -3.86 10.00 4.45
CA LEU A 330 -5.27 10.40 4.49
C LEU A 330 -5.41 11.93 4.45
N PHE A 331 -4.62 12.63 5.24
CA PHE A 331 -4.74 14.08 5.41
C PHE A 331 -4.09 14.90 4.29
N VAL A 332 -3.41 14.26 3.35
CA VAL A 332 -2.88 14.88 2.12
C VAL A 332 -3.61 14.45 0.87
N LYS A 333 -4.86 13.99 1.03
CA LYS A 333 -5.77 13.56 -0.05
C LYS A 333 -5.33 12.28 -0.76
N SER A 334 -4.73 11.34 -0.04
CA SER A 334 -4.63 9.97 -0.53
C SER A 334 -6.00 9.31 -0.56
N ALA A 335 -6.22 8.43 -1.51
CA ALA A 335 -7.43 7.58 -1.56
C ALA A 335 -7.41 6.45 -0.53
N GLY A 336 -6.36 6.38 0.28
CA GLY A 336 -6.20 5.39 1.34
C GLY A 336 -5.14 5.77 2.37
N CYS A 337 -4.96 4.90 3.35
CA CYS A 337 -3.86 5.02 4.31
C CYS A 337 -2.52 4.63 3.67
N GLY A 338 -1.42 4.87 4.35
CA GLY A 338 -0.10 4.36 3.94
C GLY A 338 -0.03 2.83 4.11
N ASN A 339 0.45 2.14 3.09
CA ASN A 339 0.65 0.70 3.14
C ASN A 339 2.03 0.41 3.72
N ILE A 340 2.05 0.10 5.00
CA ILE A 340 3.30 -0.13 5.74
C ILE A 340 4.05 -1.36 5.20
N TRP A 341 5.38 -1.24 5.11
CA TRP A 341 6.33 -2.32 4.88
C TRP A 341 6.78 -2.94 6.22
N HIS A 342 7.51 -4.05 6.19
CA HIS A 342 7.92 -4.81 7.37
C HIS A 342 6.72 -5.25 8.24
N TRP A 343 5.69 -5.81 7.58
CA TRP A 343 4.43 -6.27 8.20
C TRP A 343 4.62 -7.43 9.17
N ASP A 344 5.70 -8.17 9.05
CA ASP A 344 5.99 -9.43 9.77
C ASP A 344 6.72 -9.21 11.10
N ARG A 345 7.45 -10.23 11.53
CA ARG A 345 8.24 -10.25 12.76
C ARG A 345 9.26 -9.12 12.88
N ARG A 346 9.63 -8.48 11.78
CA ARG A 346 10.59 -7.37 11.79
C ARG A 346 10.02 -6.11 12.43
N TYR A 347 8.69 -5.89 12.32
CA TYR A 347 8.10 -4.71 12.92
C TYR A 347 6.63 -4.86 13.32
N VAL A 348 5.70 -4.88 12.36
CA VAL A 348 4.25 -4.76 12.65
C VAL A 348 3.74 -5.93 13.49
N GLU A 349 4.12 -7.16 13.15
CA GLU A 349 3.67 -8.34 13.88
C GLU A 349 4.32 -8.44 15.27
N SER A 350 5.64 -8.25 15.37
CA SER A 350 6.39 -8.36 16.62
C SER A 350 5.96 -7.32 17.65
N LYS A 351 5.60 -6.12 17.20
CA LYS A 351 5.14 -5.01 18.05
C LYS A 351 3.61 -4.94 18.18
N ASN A 352 2.88 -5.89 17.58
CA ASN A 352 1.40 -5.93 17.57
C ASN A 352 0.77 -4.59 17.15
N LEU A 353 1.27 -3.99 16.06
CA LEU A 353 0.83 -2.66 15.60
C LEU A 353 -0.47 -2.68 14.82
N TYR A 354 -1.00 -3.85 14.45
CA TYR A 354 -2.33 -3.97 13.81
C TYR A 354 -3.42 -3.23 14.59
N LYS A 355 -3.29 -3.13 15.93
CA LYS A 355 -4.24 -2.42 16.79
C LYS A 355 -4.48 -0.96 16.38
N TYR A 356 -3.49 -0.32 15.75
CA TYR A 356 -3.56 1.08 15.34
C TYR A 356 -4.34 1.30 14.05
N PHE A 357 -4.76 0.28 13.33
CA PHE A 357 -5.76 0.45 12.27
C PHE A 357 -7.15 0.76 12.80
N LYS A 358 -7.49 0.35 14.04
CA LYS A 358 -8.83 0.61 14.62
C LYS A 358 -9.17 2.10 14.78
N PRO A 359 -8.30 2.97 15.35
CA PRO A 359 -8.58 4.40 15.40
C PRO A 359 -8.78 5.00 14.01
N LEU A 360 -7.98 4.59 13.02
CA LEU A 360 -8.12 5.04 11.65
C LEU A 360 -9.44 4.57 11.04
N ARG A 361 -9.82 3.31 11.22
CA ARG A 361 -11.12 2.79 10.76
C ARG A 361 -12.27 3.56 11.38
N LYS A 362 -12.22 3.82 12.70
CA LYS A 362 -13.23 4.61 13.40
C LYS A 362 -13.34 6.04 12.88
N LEU A 363 -12.23 6.64 12.44
CA LEU A 363 -12.21 7.98 11.86
C LEU A 363 -12.99 8.03 10.55
N VAL A 364 -12.70 7.09 9.63
CA VAL A 364 -13.26 7.09 8.27
C VAL A 364 -14.63 6.42 8.18
N ASP A 365 -15.05 5.75 9.22
CA ASP A 365 -16.33 5.03 9.24
C ASP A 365 -17.51 5.99 9.10
N GLY A 366 -18.42 5.68 8.15
CA GLY A 366 -19.56 6.54 7.80
C GLY A 366 -19.22 7.81 7.00
N VAL A 367 -17.99 7.96 6.51
CA VAL A 367 -17.57 9.10 5.68
C VAL A 367 -17.64 8.75 4.19
N ASP A 368 -18.46 9.45 3.43
CA ASP A 368 -18.52 9.34 1.97
C ASP A 368 -17.43 10.20 1.32
N PHE A 369 -16.22 9.65 1.19
CA PHE A 369 -15.07 10.36 0.57
C PHE A 369 -15.35 10.83 -0.85
N THR A 370 -16.30 10.22 -1.55
CA THR A 370 -16.60 10.51 -2.95
C THR A 370 -17.49 11.74 -3.14
N SER A 371 -18.16 12.20 -2.09
CA SER A 371 -19.08 13.35 -2.13
C SER A 371 -18.66 14.56 -1.29
N GLU A 372 -17.66 14.40 -0.44
CA GLU A 372 -17.19 15.45 0.48
C GLU A 372 -16.39 16.57 -0.19
N ALA A 373 -15.81 16.34 -1.38
CA ALA A 373 -14.93 17.30 -2.06
C ALA A 373 -13.79 17.82 -1.14
N PHE A 374 -13.13 16.92 -0.48
CA PHE A 374 -12.14 17.21 0.56
C PHE A 374 -11.01 18.14 0.13
N GLU A 375 -10.65 19.05 1.02
CA GLU A 375 -9.47 19.91 0.94
C GLU A 375 -8.51 19.62 2.08
N HIS A 376 -7.21 19.54 1.74
CA HIS A 376 -6.15 19.47 2.72
C HIS A 376 -5.86 20.85 3.32
N LEU A 377 -5.83 20.95 4.64
CA LEU A 377 -5.39 22.12 5.38
C LEU A 377 -4.28 21.74 6.36
N ASP A 378 -3.22 22.51 6.36
CA ASP A 378 -2.12 22.38 7.31
C ASP A 378 -2.11 23.58 8.27
N LEU A 379 -2.53 23.33 9.50
CA LEU A 379 -2.57 24.30 10.58
C LEU A 379 -1.42 24.06 11.61
N SER A 380 -0.37 23.38 11.18
CA SER A 380 0.77 23.04 12.05
C SER A 380 1.40 24.28 12.69
N THR A 381 1.76 24.14 13.95
CA THR A 381 2.48 25.14 14.74
C THR A 381 3.95 24.72 14.92
N ASP A 382 4.73 25.49 15.67
CA ASP A 382 6.10 25.11 16.01
C ASP A 382 6.16 23.81 16.84
N LYS A 383 5.10 23.52 17.62
CA LYS A 383 5.04 22.40 18.57
C LYS A 383 4.21 21.21 18.08
N ALA A 384 3.27 21.42 17.18
CA ALA A 384 2.35 20.37 16.71
C ALA A 384 2.22 20.33 15.21
N HIS A 385 2.10 19.12 14.63
CA HIS A 385 1.48 18.93 13.34
C HIS A 385 -0.04 18.89 13.55
N ILE A 386 -0.78 19.69 12.79
CA ILE A 386 -2.24 19.76 12.81
C ILE A 386 -2.69 19.72 11.36
N LEU A 387 -3.07 18.52 10.91
CA LEU A 387 -3.49 18.26 9.55
C LEU A 387 -4.99 18.02 9.50
N LEU A 388 -5.68 18.75 8.64
CA LEU A 388 -7.12 18.60 8.42
C LEU A 388 -7.41 18.14 7.00
N LEU A 389 -8.44 17.33 6.88
CA LEU A 389 -9.12 17.04 5.65
C LEU A 389 -10.55 17.58 5.79
N ARG A 390 -10.78 18.78 5.26
CA ARG A 390 -12.06 19.51 5.38
C ARG A 390 -12.94 19.17 4.19
N GLY A 391 -14.09 18.56 4.45
CA GLY A 391 -15.12 18.25 3.49
C GLY A 391 -16.32 19.19 3.57
N ARG A 392 -17.33 18.90 2.75
CA ARG A 392 -18.60 19.66 2.74
C ARG A 392 -19.42 19.47 4.00
N LYS A 393 -19.42 18.26 4.54
CA LYS A 393 -20.21 17.87 5.73
C LYS A 393 -19.34 17.45 6.89
N THR A 394 -18.12 16.95 6.60
CA THR A 394 -17.27 16.33 7.60
C THR A 394 -15.85 16.88 7.53
N THR A 395 -15.30 17.27 8.66
CA THR A 395 -13.87 17.56 8.80
C THR A 395 -13.20 16.45 9.62
N LEU A 396 -12.13 15.89 9.07
CA LEU A 396 -11.26 14.93 9.72
C LEU A 396 -9.94 15.60 10.14
N GLY A 397 -9.40 15.27 11.30
CA GLY A 397 -8.19 15.87 11.79
C GLY A 397 -7.19 14.88 12.40
N PHE A 398 -5.91 15.21 12.27
CA PHE A 398 -4.79 14.49 12.84
C PHE A 398 -3.85 15.48 13.52
N VAL A 399 -3.63 15.26 14.81
CA VAL A 399 -2.73 16.08 15.64
C VAL A 399 -1.58 15.21 16.10
N ARG A 400 -0.35 15.71 15.95
CA ARG A 400 0.88 15.06 16.42
C ARG A 400 1.78 16.06 17.10
N ASN A 401 2.23 15.72 18.30
CA ASN A 401 3.27 16.47 19.00
C ASN A 401 4.60 16.32 18.24
N LYS A 402 5.20 17.42 17.83
CA LYS A 402 6.48 17.43 17.09
C LYS A 402 7.68 16.98 17.91
N SER A 403 7.56 16.96 19.25
CA SER A 403 8.61 16.39 20.10
C SER A 403 8.57 14.87 20.15
N ASP A 404 7.43 14.24 19.77
CA ASP A 404 7.28 12.80 19.68
C ASP A 404 7.55 12.31 18.25
N ASN A 405 8.79 12.09 17.92
CA ASN A 405 9.23 11.60 16.62
C ASN A 405 10.35 10.56 16.78
N TRP A 406 10.65 9.84 15.71
CA TRP A 406 11.63 8.76 15.74
C TRP A 406 13.03 9.21 16.20
N MET A 407 13.47 10.42 15.84
CA MET A 407 14.80 10.92 16.21
C MET A 407 14.89 11.17 17.72
N LYS A 408 13.94 11.94 18.26
CA LYS A 408 13.97 12.29 19.69
C LYS A 408 13.60 11.10 20.57
N THR A 409 12.53 10.39 20.22
CA THR A 409 11.98 9.35 21.09
C THR A 409 12.70 8.01 20.93
N LEU A 410 12.97 7.57 19.69
CA LEU A 410 13.56 6.24 19.46
C LEU A 410 15.09 6.27 19.42
N ARG A 411 15.67 7.26 18.74
CA ARG A 411 17.13 7.37 18.62
C ARG A 411 17.76 7.95 19.88
N ASP A 412 17.24 9.09 20.35
CA ASP A 412 17.82 9.86 21.47
C ASP A 412 17.24 9.46 22.83
N MET A 413 16.24 8.56 22.84
CA MET A 413 15.53 8.04 24.02
C MET A 413 15.00 9.15 24.96
N ARG A 414 14.48 10.23 24.36
CA ARG A 414 13.91 11.36 25.11
C ARG A 414 12.40 11.22 25.20
N GLU A 415 11.87 11.47 26.39
CA GLU A 415 10.42 11.60 26.56
C GLU A 415 9.92 12.83 25.82
N PRO A 416 8.75 12.74 25.13
CA PRO A 416 8.14 13.89 24.49
C PRO A 416 7.74 14.96 25.50
N GLU A 417 8.03 16.22 25.18
CA GLU A 417 7.60 17.37 25.99
C GLU A 417 6.08 17.55 25.80
N PRO A 418 5.29 17.53 26.88
CA PRO A 418 3.86 17.81 26.79
C PRO A 418 3.59 19.21 26.25
N ILE A 419 2.57 19.33 25.38
CA ILE A 419 2.18 20.61 24.79
C ILE A 419 0.68 20.86 24.94
N ASP A 420 0.30 22.12 24.97
CA ASP A 420 -1.10 22.53 24.88
C ASP A 420 -1.44 22.83 23.42
N VAL A 421 -2.58 22.33 22.96
CA VAL A 421 -3.07 22.53 21.59
C VAL A 421 -4.51 23.02 21.65
N HIS A 422 -4.80 24.05 20.87
CA HIS A 422 -6.18 24.51 20.63
C HIS A 422 -6.59 24.20 19.19
N ILE A 423 -7.71 23.53 19.01
CA ILE A 423 -8.32 23.22 17.71
C ILE A 423 -9.58 24.06 17.61
N GLN A 424 -9.55 25.07 16.75
CA GLN A 424 -10.73 25.85 16.43
C GLN A 424 -11.64 25.04 15.49
N THR A 425 -12.92 24.96 15.81
CA THR A 425 -13.92 24.28 14.98
C THR A 425 -15.12 25.19 14.78
N SER A 426 -15.67 25.21 13.58
CA SER A 426 -16.93 25.88 13.29
C SER A 426 -18.13 24.96 13.52
N GLY A 427 -17.90 23.68 13.75
CA GLY A 427 -18.92 22.65 13.84
C GLY A 427 -19.27 22.23 15.26
N LYS A 428 -20.46 21.68 15.42
CA LYS A 428 -20.92 21.06 16.67
C LYS A 428 -20.45 19.61 16.72
N GLY A 429 -20.14 19.11 17.93
CA GLY A 429 -19.97 17.68 18.14
C GLY A 429 -18.62 17.11 17.73
N ILE A 430 -17.52 17.73 18.15
CA ILE A 430 -16.19 17.17 17.94
C ILE A 430 -16.06 15.80 18.62
N ASN A 431 -15.72 14.79 17.83
CA ASN A 431 -15.45 13.43 18.31
C ASN A 431 -13.92 13.17 18.27
N ILE A 432 -13.34 13.06 19.44
CA ILE A 432 -11.90 12.77 19.62
C ILE A 432 -11.71 11.26 19.63
N ILE A 433 -10.75 10.78 18.84
CA ILE A 433 -10.42 9.37 18.69
C ILE A 433 -8.97 9.17 19.17
N PRO A 434 -8.77 8.66 20.39
CA PRO A 434 -7.44 8.40 20.91
C PRO A 434 -6.70 7.36 20.08
N ILE A 435 -5.41 7.60 19.83
CA ILE A 435 -4.49 6.62 19.22
C ILE A 435 -3.79 5.84 20.34
N TRP A 436 -3.33 6.54 21.35
CA TRP A 436 -2.64 6.00 22.53
C TRP A 436 -3.46 6.24 23.80
N LYS A 437 -3.23 5.43 24.80
CA LYS A 437 -3.81 5.64 26.15
C LYS A 437 -2.97 6.67 26.91
N TYR A 438 -3.62 7.45 27.78
CA TYR A 438 -2.98 8.41 28.68
C TYR A 438 -2.13 9.46 27.97
N ASP A 439 -2.61 9.93 26.83
CA ASP A 439 -1.89 10.83 25.95
C ASP A 439 -2.03 12.31 26.36
N THR A 440 -3.05 12.65 27.11
CA THR A 440 -3.35 14.02 27.51
C THR A 440 -3.72 14.13 28.99
N ASP A 441 -3.56 15.33 29.56
CA ASP A 441 -3.98 15.61 30.92
C ASP A 441 -5.47 16.00 30.99
N ALA A 442 -5.97 16.78 30.02
CA ALA A 442 -7.37 17.18 29.96
C ALA A 442 -7.83 17.64 28.58
N PHE A 443 -9.13 17.46 28.31
CA PHE A 443 -9.84 18.07 27.20
C PHE A 443 -10.84 19.09 27.75
N THR A 444 -10.81 20.32 27.22
CA THR A 444 -11.79 21.36 27.52
C THR A 444 -12.52 21.74 26.23
N PHE A 445 -13.80 21.44 26.16
CA PHE A 445 -14.65 21.81 25.04
C PHE A 445 -15.15 23.25 25.23
N LEU A 446 -14.94 24.07 24.20
CA LEU A 446 -15.35 25.46 24.11
C LEU A 446 -16.41 25.61 23.03
N ALA A 447 -17.08 26.77 22.99
CA ALA A 447 -18.09 27.05 21.97
C ALA A 447 -17.51 27.10 20.54
N ASP A 448 -16.23 27.42 20.41
CA ASP A 448 -15.50 27.59 19.16
C ASP A 448 -14.43 26.54 18.92
N GLY A 449 -14.37 25.48 19.76
CA GLY A 449 -13.35 24.45 19.58
C GLY A 449 -13.08 23.58 20.78
N VAL A 450 -11.89 23.00 20.80
CA VAL A 450 -11.40 22.20 21.91
C VAL A 450 -9.95 22.55 22.26
N THR A 451 -9.70 22.72 23.54
CA THR A 451 -8.34 22.87 24.08
C THR A 451 -7.90 21.55 24.72
N ILE A 452 -6.77 21.06 24.31
CA ILE A 452 -6.11 19.85 24.81
C ILE A 452 -4.89 20.28 25.60
N LYS A 453 -4.83 19.91 26.88
CA LYS A 453 -3.69 20.22 27.74
C LYS A 453 -2.81 19.01 27.94
N GLY A 454 -1.51 19.24 27.96
CA GLY A 454 -0.50 18.23 28.23
C GLY A 454 -0.44 17.13 27.19
N LEU A 455 -0.71 17.41 25.91
CA LEU A 455 -0.64 16.42 24.84
C LEU A 455 0.80 15.91 24.68
N ARG A 456 1.02 14.61 24.86
CA ARG A 456 2.33 13.96 24.74
C ARG A 456 2.59 13.41 23.35
N TYR A 457 1.58 12.79 22.71
CA TYR A 457 1.77 12.05 21.46
C TYR A 457 0.91 12.57 20.31
N GLY A 458 -0.39 12.27 20.29
CA GLY A 458 -1.31 12.72 19.26
C GLY A 458 -2.63 11.96 19.24
N PHE A 459 -3.59 12.48 18.48
CA PHE A 459 -4.94 11.92 18.35
C PHE A 459 -5.54 12.22 16.99
N LEU A 460 -6.62 11.52 16.70
CA LEU A 460 -7.49 11.80 15.57
C LEU A 460 -8.79 12.46 16.08
N PHE A 461 -9.43 13.22 15.23
CA PHE A 461 -10.76 13.74 15.52
C PHE A 461 -11.60 13.90 14.26
N LYS A 462 -12.92 13.95 14.43
CA LYS A 462 -13.85 14.34 13.38
C LYS A 462 -14.98 15.19 13.94
N TYR A 463 -15.51 16.08 13.13
CA TYR A 463 -16.71 16.88 13.41
C TYR A 463 -17.49 17.18 12.15
N GLU A 464 -18.77 17.55 12.28
CA GLU A 464 -19.58 18.06 11.20
C GLU A 464 -19.16 19.49 10.85
N SER A 465 -18.92 19.75 9.54
CA SER A 465 -18.43 21.03 9.01
C SER A 465 -19.54 22.06 8.90
#